data_6a7141afdd693182faec64d0da8a4fc0
#
_entry.id   6a7141afdd693182faec64d0da8a4fc0
#
_cell.length_a   1.000
_cell.length_b   1.000
_cell.length_c   1.000
_cell.angle_alpha   90.00
_cell.angle_beta   90.00
_cell.angle_gamma   90.00
#
_symmetry.space_group_name_H-M   'P 1'
#
loop_
_entity.id
_entity.type
_entity.pdbx_description
1 polymer ?
#
loop_
_entity_poly.entity_id
_entity_poly.type
_entity_poly.pdbx_seq_one_letter_code
_entity_poly.pdbx_strand_id
1 'polypeptide(L)'
;MAPGPPNRTKAERQKTGMEFVRFTNCHLRKRNNEWIGVVRYKDDAGEWRSKQRTFPGQSKRQAKAALEEWRNELEEAWALDQGFDVSTYQSVEVYVRKYLDNLQETGARARSTMATYRHMLKHLERNPIGKVPFRDLEPKQVEEWMISLREAGKSPATIQKAYNVLHGAYAQAVERGQLPYDPIASVSRPKVPATKRNAIKKSDCSKLTSYLDLVDESPINMSIILALYTGMREGEICALRWSDIDFDDNTITVMRSVARDDGVTYIKEPKGKKPLRTIPIPAVLRKHLLSRREIMRDECETMIVPFKESMYVTGKPSLSPKAYEDPHQVWHGWKTVASSLGLRGTMGKTPTFHDLRHTYATMAIAEGADIKSVQTILGHAKAQTTLDIYADTTSEAMRKTADLTAGALRAPSVSSFTTRRESPSQEVRPLGKHFAA
;
A
#
# COMPACT_ATOMS: atom_id res chain seq x y z
N MET A 1 24.65 25.03 -5.32
CA MET A 1 23.84 25.67 -6.38
C MET A 1 24.07 24.90 -7.66
N ALA A 2 23.11 24.09 -8.09
CA ALA A 2 23.15 23.43 -9.40
C ALA A 2 22.82 24.47 -10.48
N PRO A 3 23.47 24.46 -11.65
CA PRO A 3 23.16 25.37 -12.73
C PRO A 3 21.75 25.09 -13.26
N GLY A 4 20.96 26.15 -13.40
CA GLY A 4 19.61 26.09 -13.99
C GLY A 4 19.67 25.59 -15.45
N PRO A 5 18.55 25.03 -15.96
CA PRO A 5 18.52 24.50 -17.31
C PRO A 5 18.85 25.59 -18.33
N PRO A 6 19.62 25.27 -19.40
CA PRO A 6 20.04 26.25 -20.40
C PRO A 6 18.84 26.89 -21.08
N ASN A 7 18.87 28.20 -21.20
CA ASN A 7 17.88 29.01 -21.91
C ASN A 7 17.88 28.62 -23.40
N ARG A 8 16.91 27.77 -23.80
CA ARG A 8 16.74 27.37 -25.20
C ARG A 8 16.27 28.57 -26.05
N THR A 9 16.87 28.76 -27.20
CA THR A 9 16.54 29.85 -28.15
C THR A 9 15.11 29.69 -28.69
N LYS A 10 14.52 30.77 -29.19
CA LYS A 10 13.18 30.79 -29.78
C LYS A 10 13.03 29.76 -30.92
N ALA A 11 14.11 29.48 -31.64
CA ALA A 11 14.17 28.47 -32.70
C ALA A 11 14.14 27.04 -32.14
N GLU A 12 14.78 26.76 -30.97
CA GLU A 12 14.72 25.49 -30.30
C GLU A 12 13.39 25.23 -29.59
N ARG A 13 12.68 26.30 -29.15
CA ARG A 13 11.30 26.23 -28.63
C ARG A 13 10.29 25.95 -29.74
N GLN A 14 10.50 26.45 -30.95
CA GLN A 14 9.67 26.15 -32.12
C GLN A 14 9.84 24.71 -32.59
N LYS A 15 11.04 24.14 -32.54
CA LYS A 15 11.31 22.72 -32.90
C LYS A 15 10.69 21.70 -31.95
N THR A 16 10.37 22.07 -30.71
CA THR A 16 9.91 21.10 -29.68
C THR A 16 8.42 21.16 -29.35
N GLY A 17 7.62 22.08 -29.88
CA GLY A 17 6.27 22.23 -29.34
C GLY A 17 5.14 22.56 -30.30
N MET A 18 5.38 23.07 -31.49
CA MET A 18 4.30 23.52 -32.40
C MET A 18 4.37 23.03 -33.83
N GLU A 19 5.46 22.44 -34.27
CA GLU A 19 5.62 21.98 -35.68
C GLU A 19 5.23 20.52 -35.92
N PHE A 20 4.72 19.82 -34.91
CA PHE A 20 4.41 18.38 -35.02
C PHE A 20 3.09 18.06 -35.72
N VAL A 21 2.23 19.03 -35.96
CA VAL A 21 0.97 18.79 -36.68
C VAL A 21 1.12 19.20 -38.13
N ARG A 22 1.69 18.31 -38.95
CA ARG A 22 1.82 18.54 -40.38
C ARG A 22 0.47 18.42 -41.11
N PHE A 23 -0.42 17.58 -40.62
CA PHE A 23 -1.69 17.24 -41.23
C PHE A 23 -2.84 18.02 -40.54
N THR A 24 -3.10 19.26 -40.92
CA THR A 24 -3.99 20.17 -40.16
C THR A 24 -5.43 20.23 -40.63
N ASN A 25 -5.70 20.23 -41.91
CA ASN A 25 -7.05 20.45 -42.45
C ASN A 25 -7.65 19.12 -42.93
N CYS A 26 -8.42 18.46 -42.07
CA CYS A 26 -9.09 17.19 -42.39
C CYS A 26 -10.59 17.44 -42.57
N HIS A 27 -11.17 16.99 -43.66
CA HIS A 27 -12.61 17.08 -43.91
C HIS A 27 -13.13 15.84 -44.66
N LEU A 28 -14.43 15.59 -44.47
CA LEU A 28 -15.15 14.55 -45.23
C LEU A 28 -15.94 15.23 -46.36
N ARG A 29 -15.90 14.61 -47.53
CA ARG A 29 -16.82 14.90 -48.63
C ARG A 29 -17.54 13.63 -49.07
N LYS A 30 -18.76 13.77 -49.61
CA LYS A 30 -19.53 12.64 -50.12
C LYS A 30 -19.45 12.63 -51.64
N ARG A 31 -19.09 11.47 -52.27
CA ARG A 31 -19.10 11.28 -53.70
C ARG A 31 -19.56 9.85 -54.01
N ASN A 32 -20.45 9.68 -54.95
CA ASN A 32 -20.99 8.36 -55.35
C ASN A 32 -21.48 7.52 -54.12
N ASN A 33 -22.20 8.21 -53.24
CA ASN A 33 -22.72 7.63 -51.97
C ASN A 33 -21.67 7.11 -50.95
N GLU A 34 -20.39 7.37 -51.22
CA GLU A 34 -19.29 7.00 -50.30
C GLU A 34 -18.67 8.24 -49.66
N TRP A 35 -18.11 8.07 -48.43
CA TRP A 35 -17.38 9.09 -47.74
C TRP A 35 -15.90 9.08 -48.13
N ILE A 36 -15.37 10.22 -48.56
CA ILE A 36 -13.97 10.45 -48.92
C ILE A 36 -13.39 11.37 -47.83
N GLY A 37 -12.40 10.88 -47.12
CA GLY A 37 -11.56 11.68 -46.24
C GLY A 37 -10.50 12.44 -47.05
N VAL A 38 -10.32 13.71 -46.77
CA VAL A 38 -9.27 14.54 -47.38
C VAL A 38 -8.43 15.11 -46.24
N VAL A 39 -7.11 14.86 -46.30
CA VAL A 39 -6.11 15.34 -45.35
C VAL A 39 -5.17 16.28 -46.08
N ARG A 40 -5.03 17.53 -45.66
CA ARG A 40 -4.12 18.49 -46.28
C ARG A 40 -2.89 18.73 -45.40
N TYR A 41 -1.74 18.87 -46.04
CA TYR A 41 -0.46 19.09 -45.36
C TYR A 41 0.44 19.98 -46.25
N LYS A 42 1.44 20.62 -45.64
CA LYS A 42 2.53 21.26 -46.38
C LYS A 42 3.65 20.23 -46.57
N ASP A 43 4.17 20.16 -47.80
CA ASP A 43 5.38 19.35 -48.09
C ASP A 43 6.66 20.06 -47.57
N ASP A 44 7.82 19.46 -47.79
CA ASP A 44 9.09 19.99 -47.29
C ASP A 44 9.51 21.28 -48.01
N ALA A 45 8.90 21.59 -49.20
CA ALA A 45 9.04 22.82 -49.91
C ALA A 45 8.06 23.93 -49.43
N GLY A 46 7.17 23.61 -48.46
CA GLY A 46 6.15 24.51 -47.95
C GLY A 46 4.88 24.59 -48.79
N GLU A 47 4.77 23.76 -49.83
CA GLU A 47 3.64 23.73 -50.73
C GLU A 47 2.49 22.87 -50.19
N TRP A 48 1.23 23.34 -50.40
CA TRP A 48 0.06 22.60 -49.95
C TRP A 48 -0.20 21.37 -50.81
N ARG A 49 -0.24 20.21 -50.19
CA ARG A 49 -0.58 18.89 -50.74
C ARG A 49 -1.80 18.33 -50.07
N SER A 50 -2.42 17.31 -50.69
CA SER A 50 -3.53 16.56 -50.06
C SER A 50 -3.43 15.09 -50.34
N LYS A 51 -3.79 14.27 -49.33
CA LYS A 51 -4.04 12.83 -49.47
C LYS A 51 -5.55 12.60 -49.36
N GLN A 52 -6.06 11.55 -49.99
CA GLN A 52 -7.47 11.21 -50.00
C GLN A 52 -7.60 9.70 -49.78
N ARG A 53 -8.61 9.29 -48.97
CA ARG A 53 -8.95 7.89 -48.70
C ARG A 53 -10.46 7.73 -48.68
N THR A 54 -10.99 6.71 -49.39
CA THR A 54 -12.41 6.39 -49.42
C THR A 54 -12.76 5.48 -48.25
N PHE A 55 -13.91 5.72 -47.61
CA PHE A 55 -14.45 4.92 -46.51
C PHE A 55 -15.79 4.28 -46.96
N PRO A 56 -15.75 3.14 -47.67
CA PRO A 56 -16.93 2.53 -48.23
C PRO A 56 -17.84 1.95 -47.16
N GLY A 57 -19.17 2.03 -47.38
CA GLY A 57 -20.15 1.41 -46.48
C GLY A 57 -20.30 2.03 -45.09
N GLN A 58 -19.63 3.13 -44.82
CA GLN A 58 -19.62 3.74 -43.48
C GLN A 58 -20.66 4.85 -43.35
N SER A 59 -21.25 4.99 -42.16
CA SER A 59 -22.02 6.18 -41.76
C SER A 59 -21.10 7.41 -41.63
N LYS A 60 -21.65 8.63 -41.69
CA LYS A 60 -20.86 9.86 -41.50
C LYS A 60 -20.06 9.87 -40.20
N ARG A 61 -20.63 9.33 -39.11
CA ARG A 61 -19.97 9.24 -37.81
C ARG A 61 -18.77 8.29 -37.83
N GLN A 62 -18.95 7.12 -38.43
CA GLN A 62 -17.88 6.13 -38.59
C GLN A 62 -16.77 6.65 -39.52
N ALA A 63 -17.13 7.26 -40.65
CA ALA A 63 -16.17 7.85 -41.58
C ALA A 63 -15.38 9.01 -40.95
N LYS A 64 -15.99 9.78 -40.04
CA LYS A 64 -15.28 10.83 -39.28
C LYS A 64 -14.24 10.23 -38.33
N ALA A 65 -14.59 9.20 -37.59
CA ALA A 65 -13.65 8.48 -36.72
C ALA A 65 -12.50 7.85 -37.52
N ALA A 66 -12.82 7.17 -38.66
CA ALA A 66 -11.81 6.59 -39.54
C ALA A 66 -10.90 7.65 -40.21
N LEU A 67 -11.40 8.85 -40.48
CA LEU A 67 -10.57 9.95 -40.97
C LEU A 67 -9.58 10.45 -39.90
N GLU A 68 -10.02 10.57 -38.65
CA GLU A 68 -9.15 10.97 -37.53
C GLU A 68 -8.06 9.90 -37.29
N GLU A 69 -8.43 8.61 -37.33
CA GLU A 69 -7.48 7.50 -37.22
C GLU A 69 -6.45 7.53 -38.37
N TRP A 70 -6.91 7.68 -39.60
CA TRP A 70 -6.02 7.77 -40.76
C TRP A 70 -5.10 9.00 -40.74
N ARG A 71 -5.57 10.15 -40.25
CA ARG A 71 -4.72 11.32 -40.04
C ARG A 71 -3.60 11.00 -39.04
N ASN A 72 -3.92 10.31 -37.96
CA ASN A 72 -2.94 9.95 -36.95
C ASN A 72 -1.91 8.95 -37.50
N GLU A 73 -2.34 7.96 -38.33
CA GLU A 73 -1.45 7.06 -39.05
C GLU A 73 -0.45 7.82 -39.93
N LEU A 74 -0.93 8.84 -40.69
CA LEU A 74 -0.09 9.67 -41.56
C LEU A 74 0.91 10.52 -40.76
N GLU A 75 0.51 11.08 -39.65
CA GLU A 75 1.40 11.84 -38.77
C GLU A 75 2.45 10.94 -38.12
N GLU A 76 2.07 9.76 -37.67
CA GLU A 76 2.98 8.77 -37.10
C GLU A 76 4.02 8.31 -38.13
N ALA A 77 3.58 7.99 -39.33
CA ALA A 77 4.48 7.57 -40.43
C ALA A 77 5.46 8.69 -40.83
N TRP A 78 4.99 9.94 -40.88
CA TRP A 78 5.85 11.09 -41.17
C TRP A 78 6.85 11.35 -40.05
N ALA A 79 6.40 11.31 -38.79
CA ALA A 79 7.27 11.54 -37.64
C ALA A 79 8.36 10.48 -37.54
N LEU A 80 8.02 9.20 -37.83
CA LEU A 80 8.98 8.12 -37.89
C LEU A 80 10.04 8.34 -38.97
N ASP A 81 9.62 8.76 -40.19
CA ASP A 81 10.51 9.10 -41.31
C ASP A 81 11.48 10.24 -40.96
N GLN A 82 11.05 11.20 -40.14
CA GLN A 82 11.86 12.31 -39.63
C GLN A 82 12.70 11.94 -38.39
N GLY A 83 12.67 10.69 -37.93
CA GLY A 83 13.42 10.21 -36.77
C GLY A 83 12.86 10.67 -35.41
N PHE A 84 11.60 11.10 -35.37
CA PHE A 84 10.95 11.46 -34.09
C PHE A 84 10.47 10.22 -33.33
N ASP A 85 10.40 10.34 -32.00
CA ASP A 85 9.79 9.30 -31.15
C ASP A 85 8.26 9.30 -31.31
N VAL A 86 7.77 8.32 -32.03
CA VAL A 86 6.33 8.16 -32.32
C VAL A 86 5.54 7.51 -31.18
N SER A 87 6.19 7.15 -30.08
CA SER A 87 5.54 6.46 -28.96
C SER A 87 4.38 7.28 -28.36
N THR A 88 4.45 8.60 -28.42
CA THR A 88 3.44 9.51 -27.86
C THR A 88 2.20 9.72 -28.76
N TYR A 89 2.23 9.24 -30.01
CA TYR A 89 1.08 9.27 -30.92
C TYR A 89 0.04 8.18 -30.62
N GLN A 90 0.43 7.18 -29.85
CA GLN A 90 -0.45 6.10 -29.42
C GLN A 90 -1.48 6.62 -28.40
N SER A 91 -2.57 5.87 -28.23
CA SER A 91 -3.56 6.20 -27.22
C SER A 91 -3.00 6.09 -25.80
N VAL A 92 -3.60 6.84 -24.87
CA VAL A 92 -3.23 6.84 -23.43
C VAL A 92 -3.16 5.42 -22.89
N GLU A 93 -4.14 4.56 -23.17
CA GLU A 93 -4.15 3.18 -22.66
C GLU A 93 -2.98 2.35 -23.17
N VAL A 94 -2.61 2.52 -24.45
CA VAL A 94 -1.50 1.78 -25.08
C VAL A 94 -0.16 2.25 -24.51
N TYR A 95 0.03 3.58 -24.39
CA TYR A 95 1.25 4.13 -23.82
C TYR A 95 1.42 3.74 -22.34
N VAL A 96 0.36 3.87 -21.52
CA VAL A 96 0.41 3.48 -20.11
C VAL A 96 0.67 1.99 -19.96
N ARG A 97 0.12 1.14 -20.82
CA ARG A 97 0.43 -0.30 -20.83
C ARG A 97 1.91 -0.56 -21.06
N LYS A 98 2.51 0.03 -22.10
CA LYS A 98 3.95 -0.07 -22.38
C LYS A 98 4.81 0.47 -21.22
N TYR A 99 4.39 1.57 -20.62
CA TYR A 99 5.03 2.10 -19.41
C TYR A 99 5.04 1.08 -18.27
N LEU A 100 3.91 0.40 -18.03
CA LEU A 100 3.83 -0.62 -17.00
C LEU A 100 4.67 -1.85 -17.33
N ASP A 101 4.68 -2.29 -18.61
CA ASP A 101 5.49 -3.41 -19.04
C ASP A 101 6.99 -3.11 -18.84
N ASN A 102 7.44 -1.92 -19.18
CA ASN A 102 8.81 -1.47 -18.92
C ASN A 102 9.16 -1.44 -17.43
N LEU A 103 8.25 -0.96 -16.56
CA LEU A 103 8.46 -1.00 -15.10
C LEU A 103 8.58 -2.44 -14.58
N GLN A 104 7.91 -3.38 -15.20
CA GLN A 104 7.99 -4.79 -14.83
C GLN A 104 9.29 -5.43 -15.30
N GLU A 105 9.69 -5.23 -16.55
CA GLU A 105 10.92 -5.76 -17.13
C GLU A 105 12.16 -5.25 -16.40
N THR A 106 12.17 -3.98 -16.04
CA THR A 106 13.25 -3.36 -15.26
C THR A 106 13.25 -3.74 -13.79
N GLY A 107 12.21 -4.42 -13.29
CA GLY A 107 12.06 -4.73 -11.86
C GLY A 107 11.94 -3.49 -10.98
N ALA A 108 11.61 -2.31 -11.54
CA ALA A 108 11.54 -1.03 -10.85
C ALA A 108 10.45 -1.00 -9.77
N ARG A 109 9.48 -1.90 -9.84
CA ARG A 109 8.38 -2.02 -8.86
C ARG A 109 8.18 -3.47 -8.42
N ALA A 110 7.70 -3.63 -7.17
CA ALA A 110 7.36 -4.95 -6.65
C ALA A 110 6.19 -5.57 -7.45
N ARG A 111 6.19 -6.89 -7.62
CA ARG A 111 5.17 -7.66 -8.35
C ARG A 111 3.73 -7.31 -7.90
N SER A 112 3.47 -7.22 -6.59
CA SER A 112 2.15 -6.84 -6.05
C SER A 112 1.75 -5.39 -6.39
N THR A 113 2.72 -4.49 -6.55
CA THR A 113 2.46 -3.11 -7.01
C THR A 113 2.07 -3.12 -8.47
N MET A 114 2.75 -3.94 -9.29
CA MET A 114 2.42 -4.09 -10.71
C MET A 114 1.01 -4.65 -10.93
N ALA A 115 0.59 -5.65 -10.13
CA ALA A 115 -0.80 -6.13 -10.14
C ALA A 115 -1.81 -5.02 -9.88
N THR A 116 -1.55 -4.18 -8.87
CA THR A 116 -2.38 -3.00 -8.57
C THR A 116 -2.41 -2.03 -9.76
N TYR A 117 -1.26 -1.73 -10.36
CA TYR A 117 -1.17 -0.81 -11.50
C TYR A 117 -1.92 -1.32 -12.72
N ARG A 118 -1.79 -2.61 -13.05
CA ARG A 118 -2.58 -3.23 -14.12
C ARG A 118 -4.08 -3.18 -13.86
N HIS A 119 -4.50 -3.34 -12.60
CA HIS A 119 -5.90 -3.16 -12.25
C HIS A 119 -6.36 -1.71 -12.47
N MET A 120 -5.49 -0.72 -12.19
CA MET A 120 -5.79 0.70 -12.46
C MET A 120 -5.86 0.99 -13.97
N LEU A 121 -5.01 0.36 -14.79
CA LEU A 121 -5.06 0.47 -16.25
C LEU A 121 -6.44 0.10 -16.81
N LYS A 122 -7.12 -0.92 -16.26
CA LYS A 122 -8.49 -1.30 -16.67
C LYS A 122 -9.50 -0.14 -16.54
N HIS A 123 -9.26 0.83 -15.65
CA HIS A 123 -10.11 2.01 -15.53
C HIS A 123 -9.89 3.02 -16.67
N LEU A 124 -8.68 3.08 -17.25
CA LEU A 124 -8.39 3.85 -18.46
C LEU A 124 -8.99 3.18 -19.69
N GLU A 125 -8.77 1.87 -19.85
CA GLU A 125 -9.25 1.10 -21.01
C GLU A 125 -10.78 1.12 -21.18
N ARG A 126 -11.51 1.22 -20.06
CA ARG A 126 -12.99 1.26 -20.04
C ARG A 126 -13.57 2.66 -20.19
N ASN A 127 -12.74 3.69 -20.31
CA ASN A 127 -13.17 5.08 -20.35
C ASN A 127 -12.67 5.76 -21.64
N PRO A 128 -13.42 6.71 -22.22
CA PRO A 128 -13.00 7.43 -23.42
C PRO A 128 -11.61 8.06 -23.33
N ILE A 129 -11.15 8.47 -22.16
CA ILE A 129 -9.80 9.03 -21.94
C ILE A 129 -8.70 8.06 -22.43
N GLY A 130 -8.91 6.76 -22.30
CA GLY A 130 -7.94 5.76 -22.75
C GLY A 130 -7.69 5.79 -24.26
N LYS A 131 -8.64 6.31 -25.04
CA LYS A 131 -8.56 6.39 -26.51
C LYS A 131 -7.99 7.72 -27.01
N VAL A 132 -7.82 8.70 -26.13
CA VAL A 132 -7.20 9.99 -26.50
C VAL A 132 -5.73 9.73 -26.87
N PRO A 133 -5.18 10.36 -27.93
CA PRO A 133 -3.75 10.29 -28.18
C PRO A 133 -2.97 10.79 -26.98
N PHE A 134 -1.91 10.08 -26.57
CA PHE A 134 -1.20 10.37 -25.32
C PHE A 134 -0.66 11.80 -25.26
N ARG A 135 -0.17 12.34 -26.39
CA ARG A 135 0.35 13.73 -26.48
C ARG A 135 -0.73 14.81 -26.42
N ASP A 136 -1.99 14.46 -26.73
CA ASP A 136 -3.09 15.40 -26.89
C ASP A 136 -4.02 15.41 -25.64
N LEU A 137 -3.63 14.71 -24.57
CA LEU A 137 -4.41 14.68 -23.34
C LEU A 137 -4.41 16.06 -22.66
N GLU A 138 -5.60 16.54 -22.35
CA GLU A 138 -5.81 17.81 -21.66
C GLU A 138 -6.11 17.60 -20.16
N PRO A 139 -5.71 18.54 -19.28
CA PRO A 139 -6.02 18.52 -17.86
C PRO A 139 -7.50 18.29 -17.56
N LYS A 140 -8.38 18.96 -18.30
CA LYS A 140 -9.84 18.87 -18.17
C LYS A 140 -10.35 17.43 -18.35
N GLN A 141 -9.81 16.69 -19.33
CA GLN A 141 -10.21 15.30 -19.57
C GLN A 141 -9.82 14.38 -18.40
N VAL A 142 -8.69 14.65 -17.73
CA VAL A 142 -8.28 13.92 -16.52
C VAL A 142 -9.23 14.21 -15.36
N GLU A 143 -9.64 15.46 -15.18
CA GLU A 143 -10.62 15.87 -14.15
C GLU A 143 -11.99 15.20 -14.39
N GLU A 144 -12.49 15.23 -15.62
CA GLU A 144 -13.74 14.57 -16.03
C GLU A 144 -13.66 13.03 -15.79
N TRP A 145 -12.52 12.43 -16.12
CA TRP A 145 -12.30 11.01 -15.83
C TRP A 145 -12.34 10.69 -14.33
N MET A 146 -11.69 11.49 -13.48
CA MET A 146 -11.75 11.30 -12.03
C MET A 146 -13.17 11.47 -11.47
N ILE A 147 -13.95 12.39 -12.03
CA ILE A 147 -15.37 12.57 -11.69
C ILE A 147 -16.16 11.31 -12.08
N SER A 148 -15.98 10.80 -13.29
CA SER A 148 -16.66 9.57 -13.76
C SER A 148 -16.35 8.35 -12.89
N LEU A 149 -15.11 8.23 -12.40
CA LEU A 149 -14.74 7.17 -11.45
C LEU A 149 -15.46 7.32 -10.11
N ARG A 150 -15.66 8.55 -9.64
CA ARG A 150 -16.40 8.83 -8.40
C ARG A 150 -17.88 8.49 -8.57
N GLU A 151 -18.50 8.87 -9.68
CA GLU A 151 -19.88 8.55 -10.03
C GLU A 151 -20.08 7.03 -10.18
N ALA A 152 -19.08 6.30 -10.69
CA ALA A 152 -19.03 4.85 -10.71
C ALA A 152 -18.78 4.21 -9.33
N GLY A 153 -18.85 4.96 -8.23
CA GLY A 153 -18.72 4.49 -6.85
C GLY A 153 -17.32 4.06 -6.43
N LYS A 154 -16.27 4.49 -7.15
CA LYS A 154 -14.89 4.17 -6.76
C LYS A 154 -14.46 4.97 -5.54
N SER A 155 -13.73 4.32 -4.62
CA SER A 155 -13.22 4.99 -3.42
C SER A 155 -12.17 6.06 -3.77
N PRO A 156 -12.01 7.13 -2.95
CA PRO A 156 -10.97 8.14 -3.14
C PRO A 156 -9.56 7.53 -3.26
N ALA A 157 -9.28 6.46 -2.51
CA ALA A 157 -8.00 5.75 -2.57
C ALA A 157 -7.80 5.03 -3.92
N THR A 158 -8.85 4.48 -4.52
CA THR A 158 -8.80 3.88 -5.85
C THR A 158 -8.56 4.93 -6.92
N ILE A 159 -9.27 6.07 -6.85
CA ILE A 159 -9.11 7.18 -7.79
C ILE A 159 -7.69 7.75 -7.70
N GLN A 160 -7.16 7.93 -6.49
CA GLN A 160 -5.78 8.40 -6.31
C GLN A 160 -4.75 7.41 -6.90
N LYS A 161 -4.95 6.10 -6.74
CA LYS A 161 -4.06 5.10 -7.35
C LYS A 161 -4.11 5.15 -8.87
N ALA A 162 -5.28 5.30 -9.46
CA ALA A 162 -5.46 5.42 -10.90
C ALA A 162 -4.79 6.70 -11.44
N TYR A 163 -5.00 7.84 -10.77
CA TYR A 163 -4.29 9.09 -11.04
C TYR A 163 -2.75 8.90 -10.99
N ASN A 164 -2.23 8.26 -9.93
CA ASN A 164 -0.79 8.07 -9.77
C ASN A 164 -0.17 7.22 -10.91
N VAL A 165 -0.89 6.25 -11.45
CA VAL A 165 -0.42 5.45 -12.60
C VAL A 165 -0.34 6.32 -13.84
N LEU A 166 -1.37 7.09 -14.13
CA LEU A 166 -1.42 8.00 -15.28
C LEU A 166 -0.33 9.07 -15.18
N HIS A 167 -0.25 9.77 -14.05
CA HIS A 167 0.76 10.79 -13.78
C HIS A 167 2.19 10.23 -13.88
N GLY A 168 2.44 9.00 -13.38
CA GLY A 168 3.75 8.37 -13.49
C GLY A 168 4.19 8.12 -14.93
N ALA A 169 3.26 7.78 -15.83
CA ALA A 169 3.55 7.60 -17.25
C ALA A 169 3.91 8.93 -17.93
N TYR A 170 3.16 10.02 -17.63
CA TYR A 170 3.44 11.36 -18.18
C TYR A 170 4.73 11.95 -17.63
N ALA A 171 4.96 11.83 -16.32
CA ALA A 171 6.21 12.30 -15.71
C ALA A 171 7.43 11.62 -16.35
N GLN A 172 7.37 10.31 -16.61
CA GLN A 172 8.45 9.58 -17.29
C GLN A 172 8.61 10.03 -18.75
N ALA A 173 7.52 10.29 -19.47
CA ALA A 173 7.59 10.78 -20.84
C ALA A 173 8.28 12.15 -20.94
N VAL A 174 8.01 13.05 -19.99
CA VAL A 174 8.69 14.35 -19.89
C VAL A 174 10.16 14.17 -19.50
N GLU A 175 10.48 13.31 -18.54
CA GLU A 175 11.86 12.99 -18.13
C GLU A 175 12.69 12.46 -19.31
N ARG A 176 12.08 11.65 -20.18
CA ARG A 176 12.71 11.09 -21.38
C ARG A 176 12.73 12.07 -22.58
N GLY A 177 12.17 13.26 -22.44
CA GLY A 177 12.10 14.25 -23.52
C GLY A 177 11.07 13.93 -24.64
N GLN A 178 10.19 12.96 -24.42
CA GLN A 178 9.14 12.56 -25.36
C GLN A 178 7.95 13.55 -25.37
N LEU A 179 7.74 14.25 -24.27
CA LEU A 179 6.75 15.33 -24.15
C LEU A 179 7.42 16.61 -23.60
N PRO A 180 6.98 17.79 -24.02
CA PRO A 180 7.52 19.06 -23.54
C PRO A 180 7.06 19.41 -22.12
N TYR A 181 5.91 18.92 -21.69
CA TYR A 181 5.33 19.15 -20.37
C TYR A 181 4.39 18.01 -19.95
N ASP A 182 4.12 17.93 -18.67
CA ASP A 182 3.14 16.99 -18.09
C ASP A 182 1.78 17.69 -17.94
N PRO A 183 0.76 17.31 -18.71
CA PRO A 183 -0.58 17.92 -18.62
C PRO A 183 -1.27 17.59 -17.27
N ILE A 184 -0.82 16.54 -16.56
CA ILE A 184 -1.40 16.10 -15.30
C ILE A 184 -0.85 16.91 -14.11
N ALA A 185 0.31 17.55 -14.26
CA ALA A 185 0.93 18.35 -13.21
C ALA A 185 0.04 19.49 -12.68
N SER A 186 -0.84 20.03 -13.52
CA SER A 186 -1.82 21.06 -13.13
C SER A 186 -3.10 20.50 -12.49
N VAL A 187 -3.35 19.20 -12.61
CA VAL A 187 -4.54 18.56 -12.05
C VAL A 187 -4.34 18.25 -10.57
N SER A 188 -5.30 18.68 -9.75
CA SER A 188 -5.24 18.44 -8.31
C SER A 188 -5.28 16.95 -8.00
N ARG A 189 -4.22 16.46 -7.33
CA ARG A 189 -4.16 15.07 -6.87
C ARG A 189 -5.32 14.76 -5.92
N PRO A 190 -6.08 13.67 -6.13
CA PRO A 190 -7.19 13.30 -5.26
C PRO A 190 -6.75 13.12 -3.81
N LYS A 191 -7.42 13.80 -2.88
CA LYS A 191 -7.17 13.63 -1.44
C LYS A 191 -7.87 12.35 -0.95
N VAL A 192 -7.15 11.55 -0.19
CA VAL A 192 -7.71 10.38 0.50
C VAL A 192 -7.91 10.76 1.96
N PRO A 193 -9.15 10.79 2.46
CA PRO A 193 -9.40 11.04 3.88
C PRO A 193 -8.66 10.02 4.74
N ALA A 194 -8.17 10.44 5.90
CA ALA A 194 -7.61 9.52 6.88
C ALA A 194 -8.67 8.48 7.27
N THR A 195 -8.34 7.22 7.11
CA THR A 195 -9.26 6.14 7.46
C THR A 195 -9.09 5.80 8.93
N LYS A 196 -10.14 5.98 9.73
CA LYS A 196 -10.17 5.47 11.11
C LYS A 196 -10.03 3.95 11.08
N ARG A 197 -9.32 3.40 12.04
CA ARG A 197 -9.08 1.98 12.16
C ARG A 197 -10.21 1.33 12.95
N ASN A 198 -10.58 0.12 12.56
CA ASN A 198 -11.72 -0.59 13.15
C ASN A 198 -11.24 -1.69 14.13
N ALA A 199 -10.41 -1.31 15.11
CA ALA A 199 -9.94 -2.24 16.15
C ALA A 199 -11.12 -2.88 16.89
N ILE A 200 -11.00 -4.15 17.29
CA ILE A 200 -12.03 -4.86 18.04
C ILE A 200 -12.20 -4.19 19.42
N LYS A 201 -13.43 -4.03 19.86
CA LYS A 201 -13.72 -3.49 21.21
C LYS A 201 -13.22 -4.43 22.29
N LYS A 202 -12.75 -3.89 23.42
CA LYS A 202 -12.22 -4.68 24.55
C LYS A 202 -13.20 -5.78 25.02
N SER A 203 -14.50 -5.50 25.07
CA SER A 203 -15.56 -6.47 25.40
C SER A 203 -15.65 -7.62 24.40
N ASP A 204 -15.42 -7.35 23.12
CA ASP A 204 -15.51 -8.35 22.06
C ASP A 204 -14.19 -9.14 21.93
N CYS A 205 -13.06 -8.58 22.39
CA CYS A 205 -11.80 -9.33 22.52
C CYS A 205 -11.97 -10.49 23.49
N SER A 206 -12.64 -10.30 24.63
CA SER A 206 -12.90 -11.38 25.59
C SER A 206 -13.77 -12.50 25.02
N LYS A 207 -14.78 -12.16 24.19
CA LYS A 207 -15.59 -13.17 23.48
C LYS A 207 -14.73 -13.98 22.51
N LEU A 208 -13.86 -13.28 21.77
CA LEU A 208 -12.98 -13.93 20.79
C LEU A 208 -11.96 -14.85 21.49
N THR A 209 -11.30 -14.40 22.55
CA THR A 209 -10.34 -15.23 23.29
C THR A 209 -11.02 -16.43 23.92
N SER A 210 -12.20 -16.27 24.56
CA SER A 210 -12.96 -17.40 25.10
C SER A 210 -13.37 -18.41 24.03
N TYR A 211 -13.72 -17.96 22.82
CA TYR A 211 -13.99 -18.86 21.69
C TYR A 211 -12.72 -19.61 21.30
N LEU A 212 -11.58 -18.92 21.16
CA LEU A 212 -10.33 -19.54 20.73
C LEU A 212 -9.76 -20.54 21.76
N ASP A 213 -10.09 -20.37 23.05
CA ASP A 213 -9.73 -21.32 24.13
C ASP A 213 -10.57 -22.61 24.08
N LEU A 214 -11.70 -22.62 23.37
CA LEU A 214 -12.67 -23.75 23.32
C LEU A 214 -12.59 -24.54 22.01
N VAL A 215 -11.94 -24.02 20.99
CA VAL A 215 -11.86 -24.65 19.66
C VAL A 215 -10.47 -25.14 19.36
N ASP A 216 -10.36 -26.17 18.52
CA ASP A 216 -9.07 -26.71 18.06
C ASP A 216 -8.29 -25.64 17.26
N GLU A 217 -6.96 -25.73 17.34
CA GLU A 217 -6.04 -24.88 16.57
C GLU A 217 -5.97 -25.32 15.10
N SER A 218 -7.11 -25.29 14.41
CA SER A 218 -7.16 -25.43 12.95
C SER A 218 -6.29 -24.35 12.26
N PRO A 219 -5.89 -24.51 11.00
CA PRO A 219 -5.14 -23.49 10.27
C PRO A 219 -5.71 -22.08 10.39
N ILE A 220 -7.05 -21.96 10.34
CA ILE A 220 -7.76 -20.67 10.44
C ILE A 220 -7.70 -20.12 11.87
N ASN A 221 -8.06 -20.96 12.88
CA ASN A 221 -8.05 -20.54 14.28
C ASN A 221 -6.62 -20.16 14.74
N MET A 222 -5.62 -20.94 14.33
CA MET A 222 -4.22 -20.62 14.62
C MET A 222 -3.78 -19.31 13.95
N SER A 223 -4.26 -19.03 12.74
CA SER A 223 -4.00 -17.74 12.07
C SER A 223 -4.59 -16.56 12.85
N ILE A 224 -5.80 -16.71 13.39
CA ILE A 224 -6.45 -15.69 14.23
C ILE A 224 -5.67 -15.49 15.54
N ILE A 225 -5.28 -16.56 16.21
CA ILE A 225 -4.48 -16.56 17.43
C ILE A 225 -3.16 -15.81 17.20
N LEU A 226 -2.42 -16.17 16.14
CA LEU A 226 -1.16 -15.50 15.78
C LEU A 226 -1.37 -14.00 15.52
N ALA A 227 -2.41 -13.63 14.74
CA ALA A 227 -2.69 -12.22 14.46
C ALA A 227 -3.01 -11.43 15.74
N LEU A 228 -3.80 -12.03 16.65
CA LEU A 228 -4.25 -11.38 17.89
C LEU A 228 -3.10 -11.17 18.88
N TYR A 229 -2.21 -12.18 19.06
CA TYR A 229 -1.15 -12.14 20.07
C TYR A 229 0.20 -11.62 19.58
N THR A 230 0.41 -11.47 18.27
CA THR A 230 1.68 -10.98 17.70
C THR A 230 1.54 -9.73 16.84
N GLY A 231 0.33 -9.42 16.39
CA GLY A 231 0.09 -8.37 15.41
C GLY A 231 0.76 -8.63 14.04
N MET A 232 1.14 -9.87 13.70
CA MET A 232 1.70 -10.21 12.39
C MET A 232 0.71 -9.92 11.26
N ARG A 233 1.25 -9.65 10.06
CA ARG A 233 0.41 -9.50 8.85
C ARG A 233 -0.08 -10.87 8.39
N GLU A 234 -1.28 -10.92 7.79
CA GLU A 234 -1.88 -12.15 7.26
C GLU A 234 -0.91 -12.97 6.41
N GLY A 235 -0.25 -12.35 5.45
CA GLY A 235 0.72 -13.05 4.62
C GLY A 235 1.97 -13.54 5.36
N GLU A 236 2.41 -12.87 6.44
CA GLU A 236 3.51 -13.32 7.31
C GLU A 236 3.11 -14.58 8.10
N ILE A 237 1.86 -14.60 8.60
CA ILE A 237 1.28 -15.74 9.30
C ILE A 237 1.18 -16.96 8.37
N CYS A 238 0.65 -16.78 7.17
CA CYS A 238 0.56 -17.86 6.19
C CYS A 238 1.93 -18.42 5.78
N ALA A 239 2.99 -17.62 5.86
CA ALA A 239 4.35 -18.03 5.50
C ALA A 239 5.19 -18.52 6.68
N LEU A 240 4.65 -18.52 7.91
CA LEU A 240 5.36 -18.92 9.13
C LEU A 240 5.61 -20.42 9.15
N ARG A 241 6.86 -20.83 9.35
CA ARG A 241 7.26 -22.24 9.48
C ARG A 241 7.57 -22.58 10.93
N TRP A 242 7.54 -23.85 11.27
CA TRP A 242 7.95 -24.32 12.60
C TRP A 242 9.41 -23.98 12.90
N SER A 243 10.29 -24.03 11.89
CA SER A 243 11.69 -23.60 11.99
C SER A 243 11.91 -22.11 12.27
N ASP A 244 10.88 -21.29 12.20
CA ASP A 244 10.95 -19.87 12.52
C ASP A 244 10.57 -19.59 13.99
N ILE A 245 10.20 -20.63 14.74
CA ILE A 245 9.78 -20.57 16.15
C ILE A 245 10.85 -21.18 17.02
N ASP A 246 11.38 -20.36 17.91
CA ASP A 246 12.28 -20.80 18.96
C ASP A 246 11.48 -20.94 20.27
N PHE A 247 11.29 -22.19 20.73
CA PHE A 247 10.57 -22.48 21.97
C PHE A 247 11.46 -22.36 23.23
N ASP A 248 12.78 -22.32 23.09
CA ASP A 248 13.71 -22.13 24.19
C ASP A 248 13.82 -20.65 24.54
N ASP A 249 14.03 -19.80 23.53
CA ASP A 249 14.04 -18.33 23.69
C ASP A 249 12.65 -17.72 23.66
N ASN A 250 11.60 -18.51 23.43
CA ASN A 250 10.21 -18.03 23.28
C ASN A 250 10.09 -16.89 22.27
N THR A 251 10.58 -17.09 21.04
CA THR A 251 10.53 -16.08 19.97
C THR A 251 10.03 -16.62 18.63
N ILE A 252 9.43 -15.73 17.83
CA ILE A 252 9.08 -15.97 16.43
C ILE A 252 9.93 -15.05 15.57
N THR A 253 10.66 -15.61 14.62
CA THR A 253 11.43 -14.85 13.62
C THR A 253 10.66 -14.73 12.33
N VAL A 254 10.22 -13.52 11.99
CA VAL A 254 9.48 -13.25 10.75
C VAL A 254 10.46 -13.16 9.58
N MET A 255 10.45 -14.17 8.71
CA MET A 255 11.39 -14.29 7.57
C MET A 255 10.77 -14.00 6.22
N ARG A 256 9.48 -14.27 6.03
CA ARG A 256 8.84 -14.26 4.70
C ARG A 256 7.37 -13.87 4.79
N SER A 257 6.75 -13.72 3.63
CA SER A 257 5.31 -13.41 3.54
C SER A 257 4.72 -14.04 2.28
N VAL A 258 3.54 -14.65 2.39
CA VAL A 258 2.74 -15.01 1.22
C VAL A 258 2.13 -13.75 0.64
N ALA A 259 2.29 -13.56 -0.66
CA ALA A 259 1.64 -12.50 -1.44
C ALA A 259 0.77 -13.14 -2.53
N ARG A 260 -0.21 -12.39 -3.02
CA ARG A 260 -1.09 -12.82 -4.11
C ARG A 260 -1.00 -11.84 -5.27
N ASP A 261 -0.92 -12.36 -6.49
CA ASP A 261 -0.87 -11.59 -7.72
C ASP A 261 -1.69 -12.32 -8.79
N ASP A 262 -2.70 -11.65 -9.32
CA ASP A 262 -3.61 -12.17 -10.37
C ASP A 262 -4.16 -13.58 -10.05
N GLY A 263 -4.58 -13.77 -8.79
CA GLY A 263 -5.12 -15.04 -8.32
C GLY A 263 -4.09 -16.09 -7.90
N VAL A 264 -2.81 -15.90 -8.20
CA VAL A 264 -1.72 -16.83 -7.86
C VAL A 264 -1.00 -16.37 -6.61
N THR A 265 -0.85 -17.28 -5.63
CA THR A 265 -0.06 -17.02 -4.42
C THR A 265 1.41 -17.36 -4.63
N TYR A 266 2.29 -16.61 -3.98
CA TYR A 266 3.74 -16.85 -3.99
C TYR A 266 4.38 -16.36 -2.69
N ILE A 267 5.53 -16.94 -2.35
CA ILE A 267 6.31 -16.50 -1.19
C ILE A 267 7.20 -15.33 -1.59
N LYS A 268 7.13 -14.28 -0.80
CA LYS A 268 8.01 -13.13 -0.87
C LYS A 268 9.02 -13.23 0.26
N GLU A 269 10.28 -13.40 -0.09
CA GLU A 269 11.40 -13.38 0.85
C GLU A 269 11.97 -11.97 1.03
N PRO A 270 12.57 -11.66 2.18
CA PRO A 270 13.24 -10.38 2.39
C PRO A 270 14.51 -10.30 1.52
N LYS A 271 14.83 -9.10 1.07
CA LYS A 271 16.08 -8.84 0.34
C LYS A 271 17.27 -9.13 1.26
N GLY A 272 18.15 -10.05 0.85
CA GLY A 272 19.40 -10.36 1.58
C GLY A 272 19.26 -11.38 2.71
N LYS A 273 18.20 -12.19 2.76
CA LYS A 273 17.97 -13.27 3.74
C LYS A 273 18.01 -12.85 5.23
N LYS A 274 17.90 -11.55 5.50
CA LYS A 274 17.84 -11.02 6.87
C LYS A 274 16.41 -11.13 7.40
N PRO A 275 16.23 -11.48 8.70
CA PRO A 275 14.91 -11.48 9.31
C PRO A 275 14.30 -10.07 9.25
N LEU A 276 12.98 -10.02 9.03
CA LEU A 276 12.25 -8.74 9.07
C LEU A 276 12.18 -8.21 10.50
N ARG A 277 11.96 -9.10 11.48
CA ARG A 277 11.97 -8.86 12.92
C ARG A 277 11.82 -10.14 13.72
N THR A 278 12.10 -10.07 15.02
CA THR A 278 11.81 -11.11 16.01
C THR A 278 10.72 -10.64 16.96
N ILE A 279 9.79 -11.50 17.31
CA ILE A 279 8.62 -11.23 18.16
C ILE A 279 8.64 -12.17 19.35
N PRO A 280 8.53 -11.68 20.59
CA PRO A 280 8.42 -12.55 21.76
C PRO A 280 7.09 -13.31 21.79
N ILE A 281 7.10 -14.56 22.28
CA ILE A 281 5.93 -15.42 22.41
C ILE A 281 5.41 -15.33 23.84
N PRO A 282 4.21 -14.77 24.08
CA PRO A 282 3.60 -14.82 25.40
C PRO A 282 3.15 -16.24 25.75
N ALA A 283 3.09 -16.57 27.05
CA ALA A 283 2.78 -17.92 27.54
C ALA A 283 1.49 -18.52 26.96
N VAL A 284 0.46 -17.69 26.78
CA VAL A 284 -0.82 -18.10 26.15
C VAL A 284 -0.60 -18.56 24.70
N LEU A 285 0.12 -17.78 23.91
CA LEU A 285 0.41 -18.14 22.52
C LEU A 285 1.28 -19.42 22.44
N ARG A 286 2.25 -19.57 23.36
CA ARG A 286 3.09 -20.78 23.43
C ARG A 286 2.26 -22.04 23.61
N LYS A 287 1.23 -21.99 24.47
CA LYS A 287 0.30 -23.12 24.68
C LYS A 287 -0.39 -23.50 23.35
N HIS A 288 -0.98 -22.54 22.64
CA HIS A 288 -1.64 -22.78 21.37
C HIS A 288 -0.67 -23.31 20.28
N LEU A 289 0.55 -22.78 20.23
CA LEU A 289 1.57 -23.26 19.29
C LEU A 289 1.96 -24.71 19.55
N LEU A 290 2.11 -25.10 20.81
CA LEU A 290 2.41 -26.50 21.17
C LEU A 290 1.24 -27.43 20.81
N SER A 291 0.00 -27.04 21.13
CA SER A 291 -1.20 -27.78 20.75
C SER A 291 -1.30 -27.94 19.21
N ARG A 292 -1.14 -26.86 18.44
CA ARG A 292 -1.14 -26.94 16.96
C ARG A 292 -0.04 -27.86 16.43
N ARG A 293 1.13 -27.85 17.08
CA ARG A 293 2.26 -28.70 16.66
C ARG A 293 1.94 -30.21 16.84
N GLU A 294 1.28 -30.58 17.94
CA GLU A 294 0.81 -31.93 18.15
C GLU A 294 -0.29 -32.33 17.14
N ILE A 295 -1.31 -31.46 16.94
CA ILE A 295 -2.34 -31.68 15.92
C ILE A 295 -1.71 -31.91 14.54
N MET A 296 -0.72 -31.10 14.17
CA MET A 296 -0.04 -31.28 12.86
C MET A 296 0.77 -32.58 12.80
N ARG A 297 1.34 -33.04 13.90
CA ARG A 297 2.04 -34.35 13.95
C ARG A 297 1.06 -35.50 13.73
N ASP A 298 -0.10 -35.45 14.38
CA ASP A 298 -1.16 -36.44 14.22
C ASP A 298 -1.72 -36.43 12.78
N GLU A 299 -1.93 -35.24 12.21
CA GLU A 299 -2.32 -35.06 10.80
C GLU A 299 -1.24 -35.67 9.86
N CYS A 300 0.04 -35.45 10.14
CA CYS A 300 1.16 -36.00 9.37
C CYS A 300 1.21 -37.53 9.47
N GLU A 301 1.01 -38.09 10.64
CA GLU A 301 0.97 -39.53 10.86
C GLU A 301 -0.19 -40.19 10.11
N THR A 302 -1.38 -39.59 10.20
CA THR A 302 -2.59 -40.06 9.49
C THR A 302 -2.39 -40.01 7.96
N MET A 303 -1.67 -39.03 7.46
CA MET A 303 -1.39 -38.88 6.01
C MET A 303 -0.11 -39.59 5.55
N ILE A 304 0.60 -40.26 6.45
CA ILE A 304 1.87 -40.94 6.17
C ILE A 304 2.92 -39.97 5.59
N VAL A 305 2.98 -38.77 6.12
CA VAL A 305 3.93 -37.69 5.71
C VAL A 305 4.85 -37.43 6.91
N PRO A 306 6.20 -37.51 6.80
CA PRO A 306 7.07 -37.22 7.93
C PRO A 306 6.95 -35.73 8.31
N PHE A 307 6.69 -35.45 9.61
CA PHE A 307 6.73 -34.08 10.13
C PHE A 307 8.13 -33.47 9.96
N LYS A 308 8.20 -32.23 9.48
CA LYS A 308 9.45 -31.46 9.36
C LYS A 308 9.25 -30.02 9.82
N GLU A 309 10.27 -29.47 10.47
CA GLU A 309 10.26 -28.07 10.92
C GLU A 309 10.13 -27.06 9.76
N SER A 310 10.37 -27.47 8.52
CA SER A 310 10.14 -26.65 7.33
C SER A 310 8.67 -26.50 6.94
N MET A 311 7.76 -27.25 7.57
CA MET A 311 6.31 -27.15 7.35
C MET A 311 5.77 -25.85 7.91
N TYR A 312 4.66 -25.37 7.32
CA TYR A 312 4.00 -24.12 7.72
C TYR A 312 3.08 -24.35 8.92
N VAL A 313 3.14 -23.48 9.91
CA VAL A 313 2.35 -23.56 11.15
C VAL A 313 0.84 -23.60 10.87
N THR A 314 0.39 -22.78 9.94
CA THR A 314 -1.01 -22.70 9.50
C THR A 314 -1.27 -23.41 8.18
N GLY A 315 -0.30 -24.22 7.72
CA GLY A 315 -0.39 -24.96 6.47
C GLY A 315 -0.98 -26.35 6.62
N LYS A 316 -0.95 -27.09 5.51
CA LYS A 316 -1.34 -28.49 5.43
C LYS A 316 -0.15 -29.41 5.72
N PRO A 317 -0.37 -30.63 6.22
CA PRO A 317 0.68 -31.61 6.43
C PRO A 317 1.27 -32.11 5.09
N SER A 318 2.21 -31.34 4.54
CA SER A 318 2.83 -31.60 3.24
C SER A 318 4.22 -30.99 3.16
N LEU A 319 5.13 -31.65 2.45
CA LEU A 319 6.47 -31.16 2.15
C LEU A 319 6.50 -30.18 0.95
N SER A 320 5.36 -29.92 0.32
CA SER A 320 5.27 -28.99 -0.79
C SER A 320 5.64 -27.56 -0.32
N PRO A 321 6.46 -26.83 -1.06
CA PRO A 321 6.75 -25.43 -0.75
C PRO A 321 5.52 -24.51 -0.88
N LYS A 322 4.40 -25.02 -1.42
CA LYS A 322 3.12 -24.34 -1.55
C LYS A 322 2.06 -24.84 -0.56
N ALA A 323 2.46 -25.63 0.46
CA ALA A 323 1.55 -26.14 1.49
C ALA A 323 1.10 -25.10 2.54
N TYR A 324 1.46 -23.84 2.37
CA TYR A 324 0.98 -22.74 3.18
C TYR A 324 -0.52 -22.50 2.99
N GLU A 325 -1.18 -21.94 4.01
CA GLU A 325 -2.58 -21.53 3.87
C GLU A 325 -2.71 -20.31 2.95
N ASP A 326 -3.73 -20.29 2.10
CA ASP A 326 -4.01 -19.13 1.24
C ASP A 326 -4.56 -17.98 2.09
N PRO A 327 -3.98 -16.77 2.06
CA PRO A 327 -4.53 -15.60 2.75
C PRO A 327 -6.02 -15.38 2.48
N HIS A 328 -6.51 -15.70 1.30
CA HIS A 328 -7.91 -15.58 0.96
C HIS A 328 -8.80 -16.55 1.79
N GLN A 329 -8.32 -17.78 2.09
CA GLN A 329 -9.03 -18.72 2.95
C GLN A 329 -9.02 -18.23 4.40
N VAL A 330 -7.89 -17.70 4.87
CA VAL A 330 -7.79 -17.06 6.19
C VAL A 330 -8.79 -15.93 6.34
N TRP A 331 -8.88 -15.05 5.33
CA TRP A 331 -9.84 -13.95 5.30
C TRP A 331 -11.29 -14.45 5.35
N HIS A 332 -11.64 -15.48 4.58
CA HIS A 332 -13.00 -16.08 4.59
C HIS A 332 -13.32 -16.72 5.93
N GLY A 333 -12.39 -17.53 6.48
CA GLY A 333 -12.55 -18.14 7.79
C GLY A 333 -12.73 -17.13 8.91
N TRP A 334 -11.90 -16.08 8.91
CA TRP A 334 -12.07 -14.97 9.84
C TRP A 334 -13.43 -14.30 9.75
N LYS A 335 -13.89 -14.00 8.51
CA LYS A 335 -15.20 -13.39 8.29
C LYS A 335 -16.32 -14.24 8.90
N THR A 336 -16.25 -15.56 8.77
CA THR A 336 -17.20 -16.50 9.37
C THR A 336 -17.16 -16.41 10.89
N VAL A 337 -15.97 -16.52 11.53
CA VAL A 337 -15.80 -16.42 12.98
C VAL A 337 -16.27 -15.08 13.51
N ALA A 338 -15.83 -13.97 12.90
CA ALA A 338 -16.22 -12.63 13.34
C ALA A 338 -17.73 -12.39 13.26
N SER A 339 -18.39 -12.95 12.22
CA SER A 339 -19.84 -12.82 12.05
C SER A 339 -20.61 -13.70 13.04
N SER A 340 -20.19 -14.95 13.27
CA SER A 340 -20.85 -15.88 14.21
C SER A 340 -20.78 -15.37 15.65
N LEU A 341 -19.67 -14.75 16.05
CA LEU A 341 -19.50 -14.14 17.37
C LEU A 341 -20.12 -12.74 17.48
N GLY A 342 -20.66 -12.18 16.40
CA GLY A 342 -21.21 -10.82 16.36
C GLY A 342 -20.20 -9.74 16.68
N LEU A 343 -18.90 -9.96 16.37
CA LEU A 343 -17.84 -9.02 16.71
C LEU A 343 -18.02 -7.64 16.05
N ARG A 344 -17.76 -6.59 16.81
CA ARG A 344 -17.80 -5.21 16.32
C ARG A 344 -16.51 -4.48 16.69
N GLY A 345 -15.97 -3.77 15.71
CA GLY A 345 -14.85 -2.87 15.95
C GLY A 345 -15.31 -1.50 16.44
N THR A 346 -14.35 -0.63 16.71
CA THR A 346 -14.54 0.75 17.19
C THR A 346 -15.40 1.60 16.26
N MET A 347 -15.46 1.26 14.97
CA MET A 347 -16.32 1.91 13.98
C MET A 347 -17.73 1.28 13.87
N GLY A 348 -18.09 0.32 14.74
CA GLY A 348 -19.35 -0.40 14.69
C GLY A 348 -19.48 -1.42 13.55
N LYS A 349 -18.47 -1.59 12.72
CA LYS A 349 -18.42 -2.54 11.60
C LYS A 349 -17.81 -3.87 12.04
N THR A 350 -18.12 -4.95 11.31
CA THR A 350 -17.41 -6.23 11.49
C THR A 350 -15.94 -6.02 11.16
N PRO A 351 -15.01 -6.40 12.07
CA PRO A 351 -13.59 -6.19 11.85
C PRO A 351 -13.06 -7.09 10.73
N THR A 352 -12.12 -6.59 9.94
CA THR A 352 -11.37 -7.38 8.96
C THR A 352 -10.26 -8.17 9.64
N PHE A 353 -9.64 -9.15 8.95
CA PHE A 353 -8.48 -9.86 9.51
C PHE A 353 -7.33 -8.90 9.86
N HIS A 354 -7.11 -7.87 9.05
CA HIS A 354 -6.09 -6.85 9.32
C HIS A 354 -6.41 -6.01 10.56
N ASP A 355 -7.67 -5.89 10.95
CA ASP A 355 -8.06 -5.19 12.17
C ASP A 355 -7.65 -5.94 13.45
N LEU A 356 -7.34 -7.25 13.41
CA LEU A 356 -6.70 -7.98 14.51
C LEU A 356 -5.34 -7.36 14.87
N ARG A 357 -4.54 -7.04 13.86
CA ARG A 357 -3.27 -6.34 14.05
C ARG A 357 -3.46 -4.92 14.59
N HIS A 358 -4.50 -4.21 14.14
CA HIS A 358 -4.87 -2.92 14.72
C HIS A 358 -5.32 -3.06 16.17
N THR A 359 -6.05 -4.13 16.48
CA THR A 359 -6.47 -4.46 17.85
C THR A 359 -5.26 -4.69 18.74
N TYR A 360 -4.30 -5.53 18.32
CA TYR A 360 -3.04 -5.74 19.03
C TYR A 360 -2.35 -4.40 19.36
N ALA A 361 -2.15 -3.56 18.35
CA ALA A 361 -1.48 -2.27 18.52
C ALA A 361 -2.23 -1.34 19.49
N THR A 362 -3.55 -1.23 19.31
CA THR A 362 -4.41 -0.37 20.16
C THR A 362 -4.41 -0.85 21.61
N MET A 363 -4.53 -2.16 21.84
CA MET A 363 -4.51 -2.74 23.18
C MET A 363 -3.14 -2.57 23.86
N ALA A 364 -2.05 -2.88 23.13
CA ALA A 364 -0.71 -2.71 23.68
C ALA A 364 -0.44 -1.25 24.12
N ILE A 365 -0.81 -0.29 23.28
CA ILE A 365 -0.66 1.15 23.59
C ILE A 365 -1.58 1.56 24.75
N ALA A 366 -2.82 1.09 24.79
CA ALA A 366 -3.77 1.40 25.87
C ALA A 366 -3.30 0.85 27.24
N GLU A 367 -2.60 -0.28 27.23
CA GLU A 367 -2.00 -0.86 28.45
C GLU A 367 -0.63 -0.25 28.81
N GLY A 368 -0.15 0.74 28.05
CA GLY A 368 1.06 1.52 28.36
C GLY A 368 2.35 0.96 27.74
N ALA A 369 2.26 0.10 26.74
CA ALA A 369 3.44 -0.36 26.02
C ALA A 369 4.14 0.80 25.30
N ASP A 370 5.47 0.79 25.32
CA ASP A 370 6.29 1.77 24.60
C ASP A 370 6.02 1.74 23.10
N ILE A 371 5.79 2.89 22.49
CA ILE A 371 5.45 3.05 21.07
C ILE A 371 6.53 2.47 20.16
N LYS A 372 7.81 2.63 20.53
CA LYS A 372 8.92 2.11 19.75
C LYS A 372 8.97 0.59 19.77
N SER A 373 8.69 -0.02 20.90
CA SER A 373 8.56 -1.47 21.05
C SER A 373 7.40 -2.01 20.22
N VAL A 374 6.23 -1.39 20.26
CA VAL A 374 5.08 -1.74 19.43
C VAL A 374 5.41 -1.59 17.93
N GLN A 375 6.07 -0.48 17.54
CA GLN A 375 6.54 -0.27 16.17
C GLN A 375 7.46 -1.40 15.70
N THR A 376 8.40 -1.82 16.54
CA THR A 376 9.38 -2.87 16.25
C THR A 376 8.70 -4.23 16.08
N ILE A 377 7.83 -4.62 17.01
CA ILE A 377 7.05 -5.87 16.94
C ILE A 377 6.19 -5.91 15.67
N LEU A 378 5.51 -4.82 15.37
CA LEU A 378 4.69 -4.72 14.18
C LEU A 378 5.51 -4.64 12.88
N GLY A 379 6.75 -4.17 12.91
CA GLY A 379 7.57 -3.95 11.71
C GLY A 379 6.98 -2.82 10.84
N HIS A 380 6.61 -1.69 11.46
CA HIS A 380 6.20 -0.50 10.75
C HIS A 380 7.43 0.28 10.27
N ALA A 381 7.59 0.42 8.96
CA ALA A 381 8.72 1.17 8.37
C ALA A 381 8.71 2.67 8.73
N LYS A 382 7.53 3.22 9.02
CA LYS A 382 7.34 4.63 9.42
C LYS A 382 6.71 4.69 10.82
N ALA A 383 7.31 5.47 11.71
CA ALA A 383 6.78 5.71 13.06
C ALA A 383 5.37 6.33 13.02
N GLN A 384 5.08 7.17 12.00
CA GLN A 384 3.78 7.80 11.81
C GLN A 384 2.64 6.79 11.81
N THR A 385 2.84 5.59 11.24
CA THR A 385 1.80 4.54 11.22
C THR A 385 1.41 4.07 12.62
N THR A 386 2.35 4.03 13.57
CA THR A 386 2.07 3.67 14.97
C THR A 386 1.52 4.87 15.73
N LEU A 387 2.01 6.08 15.46
CA LEU A 387 1.50 7.32 16.04
C LEU A 387 0.05 7.60 15.63
N ASP A 388 -0.34 7.30 14.41
CA ASP A 388 -1.74 7.41 13.94
C ASP A 388 -2.68 6.47 14.73
N ILE A 389 -2.18 5.31 15.21
CA ILE A 389 -2.94 4.43 16.11
C ILE A 389 -3.06 5.06 17.50
N TYR A 390 -1.99 5.69 17.99
CA TYR A 390 -1.99 6.38 19.27
C TYR A 390 -2.95 7.57 19.28
N ALA A 391 -3.04 8.33 18.22
CA ALA A 391 -3.96 9.47 18.10
C ALA A 391 -5.43 9.08 18.17
N ASP A 392 -5.77 7.83 17.82
CA ASP A 392 -7.12 7.26 17.96
C ASP A 392 -7.39 6.68 19.38
N THR A 393 -6.40 6.69 20.31
CA THR A 393 -6.58 6.19 21.68
C THR A 393 -7.45 7.13 22.52
N THR A 394 -8.28 6.52 23.36
CA THR A 394 -9.39 7.13 24.08
C THR A 394 -8.94 8.06 25.23
N SER A 395 -9.86 8.90 25.73
CA SER A 395 -9.73 9.70 26.95
C SER A 395 -9.25 8.91 28.18
N GLU A 396 -9.45 7.60 28.20
CA GLU A 396 -9.00 6.68 29.27
C GLU A 396 -7.47 6.51 29.26
N ALA A 397 -6.85 6.37 28.09
CA ALA A 397 -5.38 6.31 27.97
C ALA A 397 -4.72 7.63 28.41
N MET A 398 -5.35 8.77 28.11
CA MET A 398 -4.88 10.08 28.58
C MET A 398 -4.96 10.20 30.10
N ARG A 399 -6.04 9.73 30.74
CA ARG A 399 -6.18 9.71 32.21
C ARG A 399 -5.12 8.80 32.82
N LYS A 400 -4.96 7.58 32.31
CA LYS A 400 -3.93 6.64 32.81
C LYS A 400 -2.51 7.23 32.70
N THR A 401 -2.20 7.95 31.61
CA THR A 401 -0.92 8.67 31.47
C THR A 401 -0.77 9.79 32.51
N ALA A 402 -1.83 10.56 32.76
CA ALA A 402 -1.83 11.61 33.79
C ALA A 402 -1.64 11.01 35.18
N ASP A 403 -2.32 9.90 35.50
CA ASP A 403 -2.20 9.22 36.79
C ASP A 403 -0.80 8.63 37.00
N LEU A 404 -0.21 8.01 35.97
CA LEU A 404 1.16 7.49 35.97
C LEU A 404 2.18 8.62 36.23
N THR A 405 1.99 9.77 35.56
CA THR A 405 2.86 10.94 35.71
C THR A 405 2.72 11.52 37.12
N ALA A 406 1.49 11.65 37.63
CA ALA A 406 1.25 12.10 38.98
C ALA A 406 1.83 11.15 40.03
N GLY A 407 1.77 9.83 39.78
CA GLY A 407 2.40 8.80 40.62
C GLY A 407 3.93 8.91 40.66
N ALA A 408 4.53 9.12 39.47
CA ALA A 408 5.98 9.26 39.34
C ALA A 408 6.52 10.55 39.96
N LEU A 409 5.72 11.60 39.96
CA LEU A 409 6.07 12.91 40.59
C LEU A 409 5.85 12.93 42.09
N ARG A 410 5.10 11.99 42.67
CA ARG A 410 5.00 11.85 44.12
C ARG A 410 6.31 11.28 44.67
N ALA A 411 7.07 12.09 45.37
CA ALA A 411 8.22 11.62 46.14
C ALA A 411 7.77 10.43 47.04
N PRO A 412 8.61 9.41 47.27
CA PRO A 412 8.30 8.38 48.26
C PRO A 412 7.97 9.09 49.56
N SER A 413 6.81 8.76 50.15
CA SER A 413 6.38 9.32 51.43
C SER A 413 7.52 9.13 52.41
N VAL A 414 7.97 10.22 53.01
CA VAL A 414 9.01 10.25 54.07
C VAL A 414 8.43 9.60 55.34
N SER A 415 8.23 8.29 55.33
CA SER A 415 7.75 7.51 56.46
C SER A 415 8.90 6.75 57.14
N SER A 416 10.14 7.23 57.04
CA SER A 416 11.29 6.61 57.73
C SER A 416 12.37 7.61 58.17
N PHE A 417 12.06 8.90 58.35
CA PHE A 417 12.89 9.71 59.19
C PHE A 417 12.42 9.56 60.64
N THR A 418 12.74 8.46 61.28
CA THR A 418 12.80 8.36 62.73
C THR A 418 13.94 9.25 63.14
N THR A 419 13.61 10.45 63.61
CA THR A 419 14.51 11.30 64.38
C THR A 419 14.89 10.55 65.64
N ARG A 420 16.05 9.91 65.66
CA ARG A 420 16.74 9.61 66.92
C ARG A 420 17.01 10.94 67.62
N ARG A 421 16.18 11.34 68.61
CA ARG A 421 16.54 12.31 69.57
C ARG A 421 17.62 11.70 70.46
N GLU A 422 18.86 11.96 70.17
CA GLU A 422 19.94 11.87 71.18
C GLU A 422 19.76 12.99 72.15
N SER A 423 19.57 12.63 73.41
CA SER A 423 19.55 13.53 74.58
C SER A 423 20.96 14.10 74.80
N PRO A 424 21.17 15.39 74.89
CA PRO A 424 22.44 15.95 75.31
C PRO A 424 22.46 16.04 76.87
N SER A 425 23.14 15.13 77.52
CA SER A 425 23.65 15.30 78.89
C SER A 425 25.14 15.59 78.75
N GLN A 426 25.53 16.84 78.75
CA GLN A 426 26.82 17.32 79.29
C GLN A 426 26.73 18.77 79.69
N GLU A 427 27.16 18.92 80.98
CA GLU A 427 27.26 20.15 81.79
C GLU A 427 28.03 21.27 81.12
N VAL A 428 27.45 22.47 81.18
CA VAL A 428 28.13 23.69 80.81
C VAL A 428 28.85 24.21 82.09
N ARG A 429 30.20 24.19 82.10
CA ARG A 429 31.02 24.96 82.99
C ARG A 429 31.19 26.39 82.46
N PRO A 430 31.01 27.41 83.28
CA PRO A 430 31.22 28.78 82.84
C PRO A 430 32.72 29.10 82.84
N LEU A 431 33.25 29.57 81.76
CA LEU A 431 34.59 30.20 81.68
C LEU A 431 34.46 31.70 81.84
N GLY A 432 35.19 32.16 82.88
CA GLY A 432 35.22 33.51 83.35
C GLY A 432 35.80 34.52 82.37
N LYS A 433 35.41 35.72 82.59
CA LYS A 433 35.91 36.97 82.03
C LYS A 433 37.38 37.12 82.24
N HIS A 434 38.15 37.50 81.24
CA HIS A 434 39.31 38.40 81.41
C HIS A 434 39.38 39.39 80.24
N PHE A 435 39.43 40.62 80.70
CA PHE A 435 39.64 41.86 79.99
C PHE A 435 41.13 42.06 79.63
N ALA A 436 41.35 42.99 78.71
CA ALA A 436 42.47 43.86 78.48
C ALA A 436 43.55 43.25 77.50
N ALA A 437 44.00 43.87 76.47
CA ALA A 437 44.31 45.22 76.06
C ALA A 437 44.32 45.31 74.55
#